data_b76b2c47c143dde7d3638b0cbcad0b7c
#
_entry.id   b76b2c47c143dde7d3638b0cbcad0b7c
#
_cell.length_a   1.000
_cell.length_b   1.000
_cell.length_c   1.000
_cell.angle_alpha   90.00
_cell.angle_beta   90.00
_cell.angle_gamma   90.00
#
_symmetry.space_group_name_H-M   'P 1'
#
loop_
_entity.id
_entity.type
_entity.pdbx_description
1 polymer ?
#
loop_
_entity_poly.entity_id
_entity_poly.type
_entity_poly.pdbx_seq_one_letter_code
_entity_poly.pdbx_strand_id
1 'polypeptide(L)'
;MKKTYRILPVYTGDVSGAASALYELGGMTVIHDPSGCNSTYNTHDEVRWFDQESLIYISGLNDIDAITGNDDKFIKDICYAADKMKPLFIALANSPLPYLNGTDFKGICKVLEEKTGLPCFYVNTNAMHDYSKGQSEAFLSFAKRMLKASDKKVKNGVNIIGMTPLDFTSTDIYISGGHEIVSNWALNTSFENVMKAAEAELNVAVSSSGIAACEYMKDAFGIPYVKGLPWNGEIQDYTEVQRSASKNYIVGEPVVSGSVAAFIKQQTGVDYNVIASTELTDGLLLDCDKRCHGEEEIEEALKDAEVIIADPMVKYIAPQSARFIELPHFAMSGRLFRKQIPNLMNPEEYIHGT
;
A
#
# COMPACT_ATOMS: atom_id res chain seq x y z
N MET A 1 -9.10 33.74 6.14
CA MET A 1 -8.13 33.04 6.99
C MET A 1 -8.23 31.56 6.66
N LYS A 2 -7.16 30.92 6.18
CA LYS A 2 -7.16 29.45 6.09
C LYS A 2 -7.37 28.90 7.49
N LYS A 3 -8.38 28.06 7.68
CA LYS A 3 -8.59 27.34 8.94
C LYS A 3 -7.38 26.43 9.15
N THR A 4 -6.94 26.27 10.37
CA THR A 4 -5.98 25.23 10.75
C THR A 4 -6.70 23.88 10.59
N TYR A 5 -6.07 22.91 9.92
CA TYR A 5 -6.61 21.57 9.82
C TYR A 5 -6.75 20.91 11.20
N ARG A 6 -7.84 20.20 11.42
CA ARG A 6 -8.14 19.43 12.65
C ARG A 6 -7.59 18.02 12.56
N ILE A 7 -7.57 17.47 11.35
CA ILE A 7 -7.08 16.11 11.09
C ILE A 7 -6.17 16.10 9.86
N LEU A 8 -5.35 15.08 9.78
CA LEU A 8 -4.66 14.64 8.59
C LEU A 8 -5.33 13.34 8.14
N PRO A 9 -6.10 13.33 7.02
CA PRO A 9 -6.89 12.17 6.63
C PRO A 9 -6.06 10.91 6.37
N VAL A 10 -4.84 11.07 5.84
CA VAL A 10 -3.86 9.99 5.65
C VAL A 10 -2.55 10.42 6.27
N TYR A 11 -2.13 9.71 7.32
CA TYR A 11 -0.92 10.02 8.09
C TYR A 11 0.36 9.53 7.40
N THR A 12 0.32 8.33 6.81
CA THR A 12 1.51 7.63 6.31
C THR A 12 1.86 8.06 4.89
N GLY A 13 3.13 8.43 4.66
CA GLY A 13 3.62 8.88 3.35
C GLY A 13 4.20 7.76 2.48
N ASP A 14 4.55 8.12 1.23
CA ASP A 14 5.00 7.20 0.19
C ASP A 14 6.32 6.46 0.52
N VAL A 15 7.25 7.11 1.20
CA VAL A 15 8.52 6.47 1.63
C VAL A 15 8.24 5.32 2.59
N SER A 16 7.34 5.52 3.57
CA SER A 16 6.91 4.47 4.49
C SER A 16 6.15 3.37 3.76
N GLY A 17 5.29 3.74 2.80
CA GLY A 17 4.59 2.79 1.96
C GLY A 17 5.54 1.89 1.19
N ALA A 18 6.57 2.46 0.54
CA ALA A 18 7.57 1.71 -0.19
C ALA A 18 8.38 0.78 0.72
N ALA A 19 8.82 1.28 1.89
CA ALA A 19 9.54 0.48 2.86
C ALA A 19 8.70 -0.70 3.36
N SER A 20 7.42 -0.47 3.68
CA SER A 20 6.49 -1.50 4.15
C SER A 20 6.23 -2.57 3.08
N ALA A 21 6.11 -2.18 1.80
CA ALA A 21 5.89 -3.12 0.71
C ALA A 21 7.06 -4.09 0.48
N LEU A 22 8.30 -3.66 0.76
CA LEU A 22 9.52 -4.45 0.53
C LEU A 22 10.05 -5.11 1.80
N TYR A 23 9.44 -4.89 2.96
CA TYR A 23 9.96 -5.21 4.28
C TYR A 23 10.40 -6.67 4.47
N GLU A 24 9.59 -7.63 4.01
CA GLU A 24 9.80 -9.07 4.24
C GLU A 24 10.55 -9.78 3.11
N LEU A 25 10.93 -9.05 2.04
CA LEU A 25 11.44 -9.66 0.82
C LEU A 25 12.96 -9.94 0.86
N GLY A 26 13.63 -9.68 1.98
CA GLY A 26 15.07 -9.96 2.14
C GLY A 26 15.98 -9.07 1.28
N GLY A 27 15.45 -8.01 0.70
CA GLY A 27 16.21 -6.97 -0.01
C GLY A 27 16.69 -5.86 0.92
N MET A 28 17.75 -5.18 0.54
CA MET A 28 18.21 -3.98 1.21
C MET A 28 17.50 -2.76 0.62
N THR A 29 16.58 -2.18 1.38
CA THR A 29 15.90 -0.93 1.00
C THR A 29 16.68 0.25 1.58
N VAL A 30 17.22 1.10 0.73
CA VAL A 30 18.01 2.26 1.13
C VAL A 30 17.24 3.53 0.79
N ILE A 31 16.87 4.28 1.82
CA ILE A 31 16.25 5.59 1.69
C ILE A 31 17.36 6.62 1.65
N HIS A 32 17.48 7.33 0.52
CA HIS A 32 18.45 8.41 0.38
C HIS A 32 17.91 9.68 1.02
N ASP A 33 18.34 9.95 2.26
CA ASP A 33 17.80 11.03 3.08
C ASP A 33 18.79 11.48 4.17
N PRO A 34 18.70 12.74 4.63
CA PRO A 34 19.28 13.15 5.90
C PRO A 34 18.60 12.40 7.05
N SER A 35 19.33 11.65 7.83
CA SER A 35 18.72 10.87 8.91
C SER A 35 18.03 11.77 9.95
N GLY A 36 16.76 11.70 10.03
CA GLY A 36 15.95 12.51 10.95
C GLY A 36 14.54 11.97 10.94
N CYS A 37 13.63 12.65 10.24
CA CYS A 37 12.22 12.28 10.18
C CYS A 37 12.01 10.88 9.59
N ASN A 38 12.77 10.48 8.58
CA ASN A 38 12.58 9.18 7.92
C ASN A 38 13.01 7.98 8.79
N SER A 39 13.89 8.15 9.77
CA SER A 39 14.16 7.09 10.73
C SER A 39 12.93 6.73 11.56
N THR A 40 12.06 7.71 11.82
CA THR A 40 10.79 7.50 12.52
C THR A 40 9.83 6.65 11.70
N TYR A 41 9.70 6.92 10.41
CA TYR A 41 8.80 6.17 9.53
C TYR A 41 9.14 4.69 9.46
N ASN A 42 10.42 4.35 9.39
CA ASN A 42 10.87 2.97 9.26
C ASN A 42 10.91 2.21 10.58
N THR A 43 10.96 2.91 11.71
CA THR A 43 11.07 2.29 13.03
C THR A 43 9.75 2.34 13.79
N HIS A 44 9.13 3.52 13.90
CA HIS A 44 7.92 3.69 14.69
C HIS A 44 6.64 3.44 13.91
N ASP A 45 6.64 3.76 12.62
CA ASP A 45 5.43 3.65 11.79
C ASP A 45 5.35 2.29 11.07
N GLU A 46 6.45 1.53 10.98
CA GLU A 46 6.41 0.15 10.51
C GLU A 46 5.93 -0.78 11.64
N VAL A 47 4.80 -1.43 11.41
CA VAL A 47 4.12 -2.26 12.42
C VAL A 47 4.98 -3.44 12.89
N ARG A 48 5.80 -4.01 11.98
CA ARG A 48 6.63 -5.21 12.20
C ARG A 48 7.98 -4.92 12.84
N TRP A 49 8.37 -3.67 12.98
CA TRP A 49 9.72 -3.27 13.41
C TRP A 49 10.21 -3.97 14.69
N PHE A 50 9.32 -4.22 15.65
CA PHE A 50 9.69 -4.84 16.91
C PHE A 50 9.69 -6.37 16.88
N ASP A 51 9.03 -6.95 15.89
CA ASP A 51 8.75 -8.39 15.83
C ASP A 51 9.54 -9.09 14.72
N GLN A 52 10.05 -8.33 13.75
CA GLN A 52 10.71 -8.86 12.56
C GLN A 52 11.86 -7.98 12.08
N GLU A 53 13.02 -8.58 11.87
CA GLU A 53 14.17 -7.87 11.30
C GLU A 53 13.98 -7.58 9.82
N SER A 54 14.51 -6.43 9.38
CA SER A 54 14.54 -6.02 7.98
C SER A 54 15.80 -5.22 7.65
N LEU A 55 16.17 -5.21 6.38
CA LEU A 55 17.33 -4.50 5.87
C LEU A 55 16.93 -3.12 5.31
N ILE A 56 16.31 -2.27 6.14
CA ILE A 56 15.98 -0.90 5.77
C ILE A 56 17.03 0.05 6.35
N TYR A 57 17.62 0.88 5.49
CA TYR A 57 18.69 1.80 5.83
C TYR A 57 18.37 3.23 5.36
N ILE A 58 18.90 4.20 6.08
CA ILE A 58 18.88 5.60 5.71
C ILE A 58 20.33 6.01 5.42
N SER A 59 20.56 6.68 4.30
CA SER A 59 21.91 6.99 3.81
C SER A 59 22.67 8.01 4.68
N GLY A 60 21.95 8.79 5.50
CA GLY A 60 22.57 9.86 6.30
C GLY A 60 23.15 10.97 5.41
N LEU A 61 22.40 11.40 4.38
CA LEU A 61 22.77 12.49 3.49
C LEU A 61 23.05 13.76 4.32
N ASN A 62 24.25 14.30 4.21
CA ASN A 62 24.62 15.56 4.86
C ASN A 62 24.53 16.73 3.86
N ASP A 63 24.57 17.97 4.38
CA ASP A 63 24.41 19.19 3.59
C ASP A 63 25.46 19.31 2.47
N ILE A 64 26.70 18.92 2.73
CA ILE A 64 27.79 18.97 1.74
C ILE A 64 27.55 18.00 0.62
N ASP A 65 27.25 16.73 0.94
CA ASP A 65 26.94 15.70 -0.05
C ASP A 65 25.70 16.07 -0.88
N ALA A 66 24.67 16.67 -0.24
CA ALA A 66 23.47 17.14 -0.91
C ALA A 66 23.74 18.28 -1.91
N ILE A 67 24.64 19.24 -1.55
CA ILE A 67 25.00 20.38 -2.41
C ILE A 67 25.93 19.95 -3.55
N THR A 68 26.89 19.06 -3.27
CA THR A 68 27.91 18.66 -4.24
C THR A 68 27.51 17.48 -5.13
N GLY A 69 26.42 16.77 -4.80
CA GLY A 69 25.98 15.57 -5.53
C GLY A 69 26.99 14.43 -5.37
N ASN A 70 27.39 14.10 -4.14
CA ASN A 70 28.43 13.09 -3.88
C ASN A 70 27.85 11.65 -3.92
N ASP A 71 27.53 11.20 -5.13
CA ASP A 71 27.01 9.85 -5.37
C ASP A 71 28.06 8.74 -5.08
N ASP A 72 29.35 9.03 -5.23
CA ASP A 72 30.42 8.04 -4.99
C ASP A 72 30.43 7.54 -3.54
N LYS A 73 30.24 8.44 -2.58
CA LYS A 73 30.13 8.04 -1.17
C LYS A 73 28.92 7.16 -0.93
N PHE A 74 27.77 7.58 -1.46
CA PHE A 74 26.50 6.84 -1.34
C PHE A 74 26.63 5.42 -1.92
N ILE A 75 27.17 5.29 -3.13
CA ILE A 75 27.43 3.99 -3.78
C ILE A 75 28.39 3.13 -2.94
N LYS A 76 29.49 3.73 -2.43
CA LYS A 76 30.50 3.01 -1.62
C LYS A 76 29.88 2.45 -0.32
N ASP A 77 29.07 3.25 0.35
CA ASP A 77 28.43 2.87 1.60
C ASP A 77 27.43 1.72 1.39
N ILE A 78 26.64 1.78 0.30
CA ILE A 78 25.73 0.70 -0.09
C ILE A 78 26.50 -0.58 -0.43
N CYS A 79 27.56 -0.50 -1.23
CA CYS A 79 28.39 -1.67 -1.56
C CYS A 79 28.97 -2.33 -0.29
N TYR A 80 29.44 -1.52 0.65
CA TYR A 80 29.95 -2.02 1.92
C TYR A 80 28.87 -2.73 2.74
N ALA A 81 27.68 -2.12 2.86
CA ALA A 81 26.55 -2.71 3.55
C ALA A 81 26.09 -4.01 2.87
N ALA A 82 25.97 -4.02 1.55
CA ALA A 82 25.59 -5.20 0.77
C ALA A 82 26.56 -6.37 0.96
N ASP A 83 27.88 -6.08 1.00
CA ASP A 83 28.89 -7.13 1.28
C ASP A 83 28.73 -7.74 2.67
N LYS A 84 28.36 -6.97 3.68
CA LYS A 84 28.16 -7.44 5.05
C LYS A 84 26.84 -8.17 5.25
N MET A 85 25.76 -7.63 4.72
CA MET A 85 24.40 -8.07 4.99
C MET A 85 23.88 -9.12 3.99
N LYS A 86 24.55 -9.24 2.83
CA LYS A 86 24.20 -10.22 1.77
C LYS A 86 22.72 -10.21 1.39
N PRO A 87 22.13 -9.05 1.04
CA PRO A 87 20.73 -8.97 0.64
C PRO A 87 20.48 -9.69 -0.69
N LEU A 88 19.21 -10.00 -0.97
CA LEU A 88 18.80 -10.63 -2.24
C LEU A 88 18.71 -9.63 -3.39
N PHE A 89 18.47 -8.36 -3.08
CA PHE A 89 18.42 -7.24 -4.02
C PHE A 89 18.67 -5.92 -3.28
N ILE A 90 18.86 -4.84 -4.05
CA ILE A 90 18.96 -3.48 -3.52
C ILE A 90 17.81 -2.66 -4.10
N ALA A 91 17.03 -2.00 -3.25
CA ALA A 91 16.00 -1.06 -3.62
C ALA A 91 16.39 0.34 -3.12
N LEU A 92 16.41 1.33 -4.01
CA LEU A 92 16.67 2.72 -3.64
C LEU A 92 15.35 3.48 -3.58
N ALA A 93 15.07 4.13 -2.46
CA ALA A 93 13.91 5.00 -2.29
C ALA A 93 14.39 6.46 -2.13
N ASN A 94 13.63 7.37 -2.68
CA ASN A 94 13.94 8.79 -2.69
C ASN A 94 13.22 9.53 -1.55
N SER A 95 13.82 10.62 -1.10
CA SER A 95 13.23 11.61 -0.20
C SER A 95 13.15 12.99 -0.87
N PRO A 96 12.56 14.02 -0.24
CA PRO A 96 12.40 15.33 -0.89
C PRO A 96 13.69 15.95 -1.39
N LEU A 97 14.79 15.83 -0.63
CA LEU A 97 16.03 16.51 -0.93
C LEU A 97 16.72 15.96 -2.20
N PRO A 98 17.02 14.66 -2.32
CA PRO A 98 17.55 14.08 -3.54
C PRO A 98 16.61 14.22 -4.74
N TYR A 99 15.28 14.18 -4.49
CA TYR A 99 14.28 14.42 -5.54
C TYR A 99 14.42 15.82 -6.16
N LEU A 100 14.50 16.86 -5.31
CA LEU A 100 14.66 18.24 -5.75
C LEU A 100 16.03 18.49 -6.43
N ASN A 101 17.07 17.79 -5.98
CA ASN A 101 18.40 17.89 -6.57
C ASN A 101 18.53 17.11 -7.90
N GLY A 102 17.53 16.31 -8.28
CA GLY A 102 17.57 15.55 -9.52
C GLY A 102 18.58 14.40 -9.52
N THR A 103 18.82 13.76 -8.38
CA THR A 103 19.72 12.61 -8.24
C THR A 103 19.38 11.50 -9.25
N ASP A 104 20.40 11.04 -10.03
CA ASP A 104 20.20 9.98 -11.03
C ASP A 104 20.20 8.57 -10.42
N PHE A 105 19.12 8.23 -9.76
CA PHE A 105 18.95 6.90 -9.17
C PHE A 105 19.03 5.75 -10.18
N LYS A 106 18.66 5.98 -11.45
CA LYS A 106 18.75 4.95 -12.49
C LYS A 106 20.20 4.67 -12.85
N GLY A 107 21.02 5.72 -12.93
CA GLY A 107 22.46 5.60 -13.10
C GLY A 107 23.13 4.92 -11.91
N ILE A 108 22.78 5.32 -10.70
CA ILE A 108 23.27 4.73 -9.45
C ILE A 108 22.93 3.23 -9.38
N CYS A 109 21.69 2.83 -9.69
CA CYS A 109 21.31 1.41 -9.72
C CYS A 109 22.20 0.59 -10.66
N LYS A 110 22.51 1.08 -11.85
CA LYS A 110 23.40 0.38 -12.80
C LYS A 110 24.79 0.18 -12.21
N VAL A 111 25.36 1.22 -11.61
CA VAL A 111 26.69 1.14 -10.99
C VAL A 111 26.68 0.17 -9.80
N LEU A 112 25.62 0.16 -9.00
CA LEU A 112 25.48 -0.79 -7.90
C LEU A 112 25.37 -2.23 -8.40
N GLU A 113 24.60 -2.50 -9.45
CA GLU A 113 24.54 -3.83 -10.08
C GLU A 113 25.90 -4.31 -10.58
N GLU A 114 26.67 -3.44 -11.25
CA GLU A 114 28.02 -3.76 -11.73
C GLU A 114 28.98 -4.07 -10.57
N LYS A 115 28.90 -3.33 -9.47
CA LYS A 115 29.81 -3.48 -8.33
C LYS A 115 29.45 -4.64 -7.39
N THR A 116 28.16 -4.90 -7.19
CA THR A 116 27.68 -5.88 -6.20
C THR A 116 27.26 -7.22 -6.82
N GLY A 117 26.91 -7.24 -8.11
CA GLY A 117 26.30 -8.38 -8.79
C GLY A 117 24.84 -8.63 -8.37
N LEU A 118 24.25 -7.77 -7.56
CA LEU A 118 22.87 -7.89 -7.06
C LEU A 118 21.91 -7.12 -7.96
N PRO A 119 20.68 -7.61 -8.17
CA PRO A 119 19.64 -6.82 -8.80
C PRO A 119 19.42 -5.51 -8.04
N CYS A 120 19.35 -4.38 -8.74
CA CYS A 120 19.06 -3.09 -8.15
C CYS A 120 17.90 -2.42 -8.88
N PHE A 121 17.03 -1.73 -8.15
CA PHE A 121 15.97 -0.92 -8.74
C PHE A 121 15.66 0.30 -7.88
N TYR A 122 15.04 1.28 -8.53
CA TYR A 122 14.63 2.52 -7.92
C TYR A 122 13.12 2.54 -7.72
N VAL A 123 12.69 2.97 -6.55
CA VAL A 123 11.29 3.24 -6.19
C VAL A 123 11.09 4.74 -6.18
N ASN A 124 10.20 5.24 -7.03
CA ASN A 124 9.97 6.66 -7.22
C ASN A 124 9.11 7.26 -6.10
N THR A 125 9.74 7.53 -4.97
CA THR A 125 9.14 8.22 -3.81
C THR A 125 9.69 9.64 -3.70
N ASN A 126 9.05 10.52 -2.93
CA ASN A 126 9.51 11.91 -2.71
C ASN A 126 8.98 12.50 -1.40
N ALA A 127 8.27 11.73 -0.58
CA ALA A 127 7.58 12.14 0.65
C ALA A 127 6.50 13.24 0.46
N MET A 128 5.98 13.42 -0.78
CA MET A 128 4.91 14.36 -1.09
C MET A 128 3.58 13.64 -1.41
N HIS A 129 3.62 12.32 -1.49
CA HIS A 129 2.47 11.46 -1.77
C HIS A 129 2.09 10.63 -0.56
N ASP A 130 0.90 10.07 -0.57
CA ASP A 130 0.48 9.12 0.46
C ASP A 130 1.12 7.73 0.29
N TYR A 131 0.96 6.88 1.30
CA TYR A 131 1.56 5.55 1.37
C TYR A 131 1.16 4.64 0.20
N SER A 132 -0.07 4.76 -0.32
CA SER A 132 -0.58 3.90 -1.39
C SER A 132 0.26 4.05 -2.67
N LYS A 133 0.69 5.29 -2.95
CA LYS A 133 1.57 5.59 -4.08
C LYS A 133 2.94 4.94 -3.91
N GLY A 134 3.53 5.05 -2.73
CA GLY A 134 4.83 4.44 -2.44
C GLY A 134 4.80 2.92 -2.52
N GLN A 135 3.76 2.28 -1.98
CA GLN A 135 3.55 0.85 -2.11
C GLN A 135 3.41 0.41 -3.57
N SER A 136 2.59 1.15 -4.33
CA SER A 136 2.35 0.86 -5.74
C SER A 136 3.63 0.93 -6.57
N GLU A 137 4.45 1.96 -6.38
CA GLU A 137 5.74 2.11 -7.04
C GLU A 137 6.72 0.99 -6.64
N ALA A 138 6.71 0.57 -5.38
CA ALA A 138 7.55 -0.52 -4.89
C ALA A 138 7.15 -1.87 -5.52
N PHE A 139 5.86 -2.22 -5.50
CA PHE A 139 5.35 -3.45 -6.11
C PHE A 139 5.62 -3.49 -7.61
N LEU A 140 5.36 -2.39 -8.32
CA LEU A 140 5.60 -2.28 -9.75
C LEU A 140 7.09 -2.41 -10.10
N SER A 141 7.96 -1.70 -9.38
CA SER A 141 9.40 -1.73 -9.59
C SER A 141 9.99 -3.11 -9.31
N PHE A 142 9.54 -3.75 -8.24
CA PHE A 142 9.89 -5.13 -7.91
C PHE A 142 9.42 -6.10 -9.01
N ALA A 143 8.15 -6.02 -9.42
CA ALA A 143 7.59 -6.89 -10.47
C ALA A 143 8.39 -6.77 -11.77
N LYS A 144 8.64 -5.55 -12.24
CA LYS A 144 9.40 -5.27 -13.47
C LYS A 144 10.83 -5.77 -13.41
N ARG A 145 11.48 -5.67 -12.25
CA ARG A 145 12.90 -6.01 -12.13
C ARG A 145 13.16 -7.48 -11.82
N MET A 146 12.28 -8.09 -11.03
CA MET A 146 12.54 -9.41 -10.44
C MET A 146 11.76 -10.54 -11.11
N LEU A 147 10.48 -10.32 -11.49
CA LEU A 147 9.66 -11.38 -12.03
C LEU A 147 10.06 -11.72 -13.47
N LYS A 148 9.90 -13.00 -13.80
CA LYS A 148 10.11 -13.54 -15.14
C LYS A 148 8.91 -14.43 -15.49
N ALA A 149 8.61 -14.53 -16.79
CA ALA A 149 7.60 -15.44 -17.27
C ALA A 149 7.91 -16.88 -16.82
N SER A 150 6.88 -17.63 -16.48
CA SER A 150 6.98 -19.04 -16.09
C SER A 150 6.11 -19.91 -16.99
N ASP A 151 6.69 -21.00 -17.48
CA ASP A 151 5.94 -22.04 -18.20
C ASP A 151 5.12 -22.92 -17.24
N LYS A 152 5.50 -22.91 -15.96
CA LYS A 152 4.76 -23.61 -14.92
C LYS A 152 3.56 -22.79 -14.51
N LYS A 153 2.39 -23.40 -14.51
CA LYS A 153 1.14 -22.80 -14.01
C LYS A 153 0.53 -23.65 -12.91
N VAL A 154 0.08 -22.99 -11.87
CA VAL A 154 -0.69 -23.59 -10.78
C VAL A 154 -2.16 -23.47 -11.15
N LYS A 155 -2.83 -24.62 -11.34
CA LYS A 155 -4.27 -24.62 -11.67
C LYS A 155 -5.09 -23.94 -10.57
N ASN A 156 -5.94 -23.00 -10.94
CA ASN A 156 -6.68 -22.13 -10.03
C ASN A 156 -5.76 -21.35 -9.07
N GLY A 157 -4.49 -21.14 -9.44
CA GLY A 157 -3.54 -20.40 -8.64
C GLY A 157 -3.86 -18.90 -8.61
N VAL A 158 -3.82 -18.30 -7.43
CA VAL A 158 -4.08 -16.85 -7.24
C VAL A 158 -2.94 -16.17 -6.52
N ASN A 159 -2.66 -14.93 -6.91
CA ASN A 159 -1.80 -14.03 -6.15
C ASN A 159 -2.66 -13.03 -5.39
N ILE A 160 -2.24 -12.69 -4.18
CA ILE A 160 -2.83 -11.61 -3.37
C ILE A 160 -1.84 -10.45 -3.39
N ILE A 161 -2.23 -9.31 -3.95
CA ILE A 161 -1.33 -8.18 -4.19
C ILE A 161 -1.87 -6.91 -3.53
N GLY A 162 -1.00 -6.21 -2.79
CA GLY A 162 -1.34 -4.98 -2.08
C GLY A 162 -1.66 -5.19 -0.59
N MET A 163 -1.32 -6.34 -0.02
CA MET A 163 -1.58 -6.64 1.39
C MET A 163 -0.40 -6.22 2.27
N THR A 164 -0.35 -4.96 2.68
CA THR A 164 0.65 -4.48 3.64
C THR A 164 0.06 -4.32 5.04
N PRO A 165 0.87 -4.28 6.10
CA PRO A 165 0.37 -4.01 7.46
C PRO A 165 -0.10 -2.57 7.67
N LEU A 166 0.04 -1.70 6.70
CA LEU A 166 -0.57 -0.37 6.71
C LEU A 166 -2.08 -0.43 6.47
N ASP A 167 -2.54 -1.47 5.74
CA ASP A 167 -3.95 -1.70 5.41
C ASP A 167 -4.54 -2.92 6.15
N PHE A 168 -3.72 -3.94 6.44
CA PHE A 168 -4.20 -5.24 6.91
C PHE A 168 -3.48 -5.72 8.17
N THR A 169 -4.20 -6.38 9.07
CA THR A 169 -3.64 -6.93 10.32
C THR A 169 -3.42 -8.44 10.28
N SER A 170 -3.99 -9.14 9.31
CA SER A 170 -3.91 -10.59 9.17
C SER A 170 -3.87 -11.00 7.70
N THR A 171 -3.26 -12.15 7.45
CA THR A 171 -3.25 -12.84 6.15
C THR A 171 -4.13 -14.09 6.17
N ASP A 172 -5.01 -14.21 7.13
CA ASP A 172 -5.96 -15.33 7.20
C ASP A 172 -7.00 -15.21 6.09
N ILE A 173 -6.56 -15.55 4.88
CA ILE A 173 -7.40 -15.54 3.68
C ILE A 173 -7.86 -16.96 3.41
N TYR A 174 -9.17 -17.14 3.40
CA TYR A 174 -9.80 -18.33 2.87
C TYR A 174 -10.37 -18.05 1.49
N ILE A 175 -9.97 -18.84 0.49
CA ILE A 175 -10.54 -18.77 -0.86
C ILE A 175 -11.18 -20.12 -1.17
N SER A 176 -12.48 -20.11 -1.48
CA SER A 176 -13.24 -21.29 -1.85
C SER A 176 -13.01 -21.71 -3.31
N GLY A 177 -13.67 -22.76 -3.77
CA GLY A 177 -13.64 -23.15 -5.19
C GLY A 177 -12.35 -23.85 -5.64
N GLY A 178 -11.51 -24.32 -4.71
CA GLY A 178 -10.26 -25.03 -5.02
C GLY A 178 -9.14 -24.12 -5.52
N HIS A 179 -9.21 -22.82 -5.21
CA HIS A 179 -8.11 -21.90 -5.44
C HIS A 179 -6.94 -22.13 -4.49
N GLU A 180 -5.72 -21.99 -5.01
CA GLU A 180 -4.47 -22.07 -4.25
C GLU A 180 -3.78 -20.72 -4.26
N ILE A 181 -3.39 -20.20 -3.08
CA ILE A 181 -2.61 -18.97 -2.99
C ILE A 181 -1.17 -19.28 -3.41
N VAL A 182 -0.76 -18.80 -4.58
CA VAL A 182 0.58 -18.96 -5.14
C VAL A 182 1.55 -18.00 -4.50
N SER A 183 1.15 -16.73 -4.37
CA SER A 183 1.94 -15.71 -3.69
C SER A 183 1.06 -14.70 -2.95
N ASN A 184 1.59 -14.22 -1.83
CA ASN A 184 1.05 -13.12 -1.06
C ASN A 184 2.10 -12.01 -0.96
N TRP A 185 1.73 -10.76 -1.25
CA TRP A 185 2.69 -9.67 -1.35
C TRP A 185 2.63 -8.77 -0.11
N ALA A 186 3.79 -8.66 0.53
CA ALA A 186 4.16 -7.74 1.60
C ALA A 186 3.80 -8.13 3.05
N LEU A 187 2.87 -9.01 3.33
CA LEU A 187 2.56 -9.43 4.70
C LEU A 187 2.64 -10.95 4.84
N ASN A 188 3.39 -11.45 5.82
CA ASN A 188 3.66 -12.88 6.06
C ASN A 188 4.12 -13.60 4.77
N THR A 189 5.15 -13.06 4.16
CA THR A 189 5.65 -13.54 2.87
C THR A 189 7.16 -13.73 2.88
N SER A 190 7.72 -14.18 1.78
CA SER A 190 9.15 -14.23 1.53
C SER A 190 9.46 -13.93 0.07
N PHE A 191 10.71 -13.65 -0.22
CA PHE A 191 11.19 -13.48 -1.58
C PHE A 191 10.82 -14.67 -2.47
N GLU A 192 11.06 -15.91 -2.01
CA GLU A 192 10.78 -17.13 -2.74
C GLU A 192 9.27 -17.31 -3.03
N ASN A 193 8.42 -16.85 -2.11
CA ASN A 193 6.98 -16.87 -2.30
C ASN A 193 6.59 -15.92 -3.43
N VAL A 194 7.03 -14.66 -3.37
CA VAL A 194 6.67 -13.65 -4.37
C VAL A 194 7.25 -13.97 -5.75
N MET A 195 8.42 -14.60 -5.83
CA MET A 195 9.03 -15.01 -7.11
C MET A 195 8.22 -16.06 -7.88
N LYS A 196 7.28 -16.75 -7.24
CA LYS A 196 6.34 -17.68 -7.91
C LYS A 196 5.13 -16.98 -8.53
N ALA A 197 5.00 -15.65 -8.38
CA ALA A 197 3.80 -14.94 -8.81
C ALA A 197 3.43 -15.16 -10.30
N ALA A 198 4.42 -15.36 -11.18
CA ALA A 198 4.16 -15.67 -12.58
C ALA A 198 3.56 -17.06 -12.83
N GLU A 199 3.48 -17.94 -11.82
CA GLU A 199 2.86 -19.25 -11.90
C GLU A 199 1.33 -19.22 -11.67
N ALA A 200 0.77 -18.10 -11.17
CA ALA A 200 -0.66 -17.97 -10.94
C ALA A 200 -1.46 -17.78 -12.23
N GLU A 201 -2.77 -18.02 -12.14
CA GLU A 201 -3.75 -17.80 -13.21
C GLU A 201 -4.55 -16.52 -13.02
N LEU A 202 -4.58 -15.97 -11.78
CA LEU A 202 -5.34 -14.77 -11.43
C LEU A 202 -4.59 -13.94 -10.38
N ASN A 203 -4.63 -12.62 -10.53
CA ASN A 203 -4.22 -11.69 -9.48
C ASN A 203 -5.45 -11.10 -8.78
N VAL A 204 -5.40 -10.99 -7.45
CA VAL A 204 -6.40 -10.30 -6.64
C VAL A 204 -5.73 -9.07 -6.03
N ALA A 205 -6.12 -7.89 -6.50
CA ALA A 205 -5.68 -6.62 -5.92
C ALA A 205 -6.57 -6.28 -4.73
N VAL A 206 -6.02 -6.42 -3.52
CA VAL A 206 -6.76 -6.19 -2.27
C VAL A 206 -6.67 -4.74 -1.78
N SER A 207 -5.82 -3.94 -2.41
CA SER A 207 -5.74 -2.48 -2.22
C SER A 207 -5.38 -1.80 -3.53
N SER A 208 -5.58 -0.48 -3.62
CA SER A 208 -5.23 0.33 -4.80
C SER A 208 -3.74 0.25 -5.14
N SER A 209 -2.90 0.03 -4.13
CA SER A 209 -1.46 -0.09 -4.32
C SER A 209 -1.05 -1.33 -5.14
N GLY A 210 -1.88 -2.38 -5.16
CA GLY A 210 -1.63 -3.59 -5.96
C GLY A 210 -1.90 -3.46 -7.44
N ILE A 211 -2.69 -2.46 -7.86
CA ILE A 211 -3.23 -2.36 -9.24
C ILE A 211 -2.12 -2.27 -10.30
N ALA A 212 -1.16 -1.37 -10.14
CA ALA A 212 -0.12 -1.18 -11.16
C ALA A 212 0.76 -2.43 -11.38
N ALA A 213 1.03 -3.20 -10.32
CA ALA A 213 1.71 -4.48 -10.44
C ALA A 213 0.84 -5.53 -11.15
N CYS A 214 -0.47 -5.58 -10.84
CA CYS A 214 -1.43 -6.44 -11.52
C CYS A 214 -1.54 -6.12 -13.02
N GLU A 215 -1.61 -4.84 -13.39
CA GLU A 215 -1.62 -4.39 -14.80
C GLU A 215 -0.35 -4.82 -15.52
N TYR A 216 0.81 -4.59 -14.92
CA TYR A 216 2.08 -5.06 -15.47
C TYR A 216 2.09 -6.59 -15.67
N MET A 217 1.63 -7.37 -14.69
CA MET A 217 1.60 -8.83 -14.80
C MET A 217 0.58 -9.32 -15.84
N LYS A 218 -0.51 -8.60 -16.04
CA LYS A 218 -1.46 -8.85 -17.13
C LYS A 218 -0.79 -8.65 -18.49
N ASP A 219 -0.10 -7.52 -18.66
CA ASP A 219 0.54 -7.18 -19.94
C ASP A 219 1.77 -8.06 -20.24
N ALA A 220 2.60 -8.34 -19.22
CA ALA A 220 3.85 -9.08 -19.39
C ALA A 220 3.68 -10.61 -19.36
N PHE A 221 2.72 -11.14 -18.60
CA PHE A 221 2.56 -12.58 -18.36
C PHE A 221 1.17 -13.11 -18.70
N GLY A 222 0.24 -12.24 -19.12
CA GLY A 222 -1.13 -12.62 -19.47
C GLY A 222 -2.00 -13.01 -18.26
N ILE A 223 -1.63 -12.61 -17.05
CA ILE A 223 -2.38 -12.97 -15.84
C ILE A 223 -3.44 -11.90 -15.58
N PRO A 224 -4.74 -12.20 -15.73
CA PRO A 224 -5.82 -11.24 -15.46
C PRO A 224 -5.86 -10.87 -13.97
N TYR A 225 -6.59 -9.80 -13.65
CA TYR A 225 -6.78 -9.41 -12.25
C TYR A 225 -8.21 -8.96 -11.97
N VAL A 226 -8.59 -9.06 -10.70
CA VAL A 226 -9.81 -8.52 -10.10
C VAL A 226 -9.45 -7.61 -8.93
N LYS A 227 -10.34 -6.71 -8.57
CA LYS A 227 -10.20 -5.72 -7.50
C LYS A 227 -11.19 -6.05 -6.38
N GLY A 228 -10.69 -6.38 -5.20
CA GLY A 228 -11.58 -6.64 -4.07
C GLY A 228 -10.97 -7.56 -3.02
N LEU A 229 -11.66 -7.64 -1.89
CA LEU A 229 -11.31 -8.55 -0.80
C LEU A 229 -11.99 -9.90 -1.03
N PRO A 230 -11.25 -11.03 -0.91
CA PRO A 230 -11.80 -12.38 -1.12
C PRO A 230 -12.60 -12.85 0.10
N TRP A 231 -13.77 -12.26 0.34
CA TRP A 231 -14.62 -12.60 1.47
C TRP A 231 -15.45 -13.84 1.25
N ASN A 232 -15.70 -14.59 2.34
CA ASN A 232 -16.42 -15.87 2.31
C ASN A 232 -15.85 -16.87 1.27
N GLY A 233 -14.59 -16.68 0.91
CA GLY A 233 -13.93 -17.48 -0.11
C GLY A 233 -14.27 -17.11 -1.55
N GLU A 234 -15.06 -16.08 -1.77
CA GLU A 234 -15.44 -15.61 -3.11
C GLU A 234 -14.48 -14.52 -3.60
N ILE A 235 -13.99 -14.67 -4.83
CA ILE A 235 -13.20 -13.65 -5.53
C ILE A 235 -14.16 -12.89 -6.44
N GLN A 236 -14.43 -11.63 -6.11
CA GLN A 236 -15.30 -10.75 -6.88
C GLN A 236 -14.69 -9.38 -7.08
N ASP A 237 -14.84 -8.82 -8.30
CA ASP A 237 -14.55 -7.42 -8.52
C ASP A 237 -15.68 -6.58 -7.93
N TYR A 238 -15.39 -5.80 -6.88
CA TYR A 238 -16.41 -4.98 -6.21
C TYR A 238 -17.00 -3.91 -7.12
N THR A 239 -16.31 -3.52 -8.19
CA THR A 239 -16.83 -2.52 -9.14
C THR A 239 -17.95 -3.06 -10.04
N GLU A 240 -18.14 -4.38 -10.08
CA GLU A 240 -19.26 -5.02 -10.78
C GLU A 240 -20.57 -4.99 -9.97
N VAL A 241 -20.48 -4.72 -8.67
CA VAL A 241 -21.66 -4.59 -7.80
C VAL A 241 -22.26 -3.20 -7.97
N GLN A 242 -23.44 -3.14 -8.56
CA GLN A 242 -24.14 -1.87 -8.77
C GLN A 242 -24.58 -1.27 -7.44
N ARG A 243 -24.17 -0.03 -7.21
CA ARG A 243 -24.55 0.80 -6.07
C ARG A 243 -25.19 2.09 -6.53
N SER A 244 -26.13 2.60 -5.74
CA SER A 244 -26.82 3.86 -6.00
C SER A 244 -26.37 4.94 -5.03
N ALA A 245 -26.58 6.20 -5.40
CA ALA A 245 -26.30 7.33 -4.52
C ALA A 245 -27.11 7.21 -3.21
N SER A 246 -26.43 7.42 -2.11
CA SER A 246 -26.92 7.24 -0.75
C SER A 246 -26.36 8.34 0.15
N LYS A 247 -26.91 8.47 1.37
CA LYS A 247 -26.36 9.28 2.46
C LYS A 247 -25.51 8.46 3.45
N ASN A 248 -25.27 7.20 3.12
CA ASN A 248 -24.36 6.37 3.87
C ASN A 248 -23.00 6.37 3.19
N TYR A 249 -21.93 6.56 3.95
CA TYR A 249 -20.60 6.71 3.41
C TYR A 249 -19.59 5.80 4.10
N ILE A 250 -18.64 5.30 3.31
CA ILE A 250 -17.41 4.67 3.80
C ILE A 250 -16.23 5.53 3.36
N VAL A 251 -15.45 6.03 4.32
CA VAL A 251 -14.28 6.88 4.06
C VAL A 251 -13.02 6.07 4.27
N GLY A 252 -12.19 5.94 3.22
CA GLY A 252 -10.96 5.17 3.34
C GLY A 252 -10.25 4.86 2.03
N GLU A 253 -9.50 3.77 2.04
CA GLU A 253 -8.81 3.21 0.89
C GLU A 253 -9.85 2.65 -0.11
N PRO A 254 -9.77 2.96 -1.41
CA PRO A 254 -10.88 2.73 -2.33
C PRO A 254 -11.23 1.25 -2.56
N VAL A 255 -10.25 0.34 -2.64
CA VAL A 255 -10.53 -1.10 -2.86
C VAL A 255 -11.13 -1.73 -1.61
N VAL A 256 -10.59 -1.40 -0.45
CA VAL A 256 -11.13 -1.87 0.84
C VAL A 256 -12.54 -1.33 1.05
N SER A 257 -12.70 -0.01 0.95
CA SER A 257 -14.01 0.64 1.17
C SER A 257 -15.05 0.19 0.13
N GLY A 258 -14.64 0.03 -1.13
CA GLY A 258 -15.49 -0.48 -2.20
C GLY A 258 -15.94 -1.91 -1.96
N SER A 259 -15.04 -2.77 -1.48
CA SER A 259 -15.36 -4.15 -1.12
C SER A 259 -16.35 -4.22 0.05
N VAL A 260 -16.14 -3.39 1.10
CA VAL A 260 -17.07 -3.28 2.22
C VAL A 260 -18.44 -2.82 1.74
N ALA A 261 -18.50 -1.77 0.91
CA ALA A 261 -19.77 -1.25 0.36
C ALA A 261 -20.50 -2.29 -0.49
N ALA A 262 -19.79 -3.01 -1.35
CA ALA A 262 -20.35 -4.07 -2.18
C ALA A 262 -20.90 -5.23 -1.34
N PHE A 263 -20.17 -5.64 -0.33
CA PHE A 263 -20.57 -6.71 0.57
C PHE A 263 -21.83 -6.34 1.38
N ILE A 264 -21.87 -5.14 1.98
CA ILE A 264 -23.07 -4.66 2.69
C ILE A 264 -24.26 -4.63 1.73
N LYS A 265 -24.08 -4.13 0.51
CA LYS A 265 -25.14 -4.11 -0.50
C LYS A 265 -25.69 -5.48 -0.81
N GLN A 266 -24.83 -6.48 -0.96
CA GLN A 266 -25.25 -7.85 -1.25
C GLN A 266 -25.98 -8.52 -0.07
N GLN A 267 -25.54 -8.26 1.16
CA GLN A 267 -26.12 -8.87 2.35
C GLN A 267 -27.42 -8.20 2.81
N THR A 268 -27.51 -6.89 2.71
CA THR A 268 -28.60 -6.10 3.32
C THR A 268 -29.47 -5.33 2.31
N GLY A 269 -28.99 -5.16 1.08
CA GLY A 269 -29.63 -4.29 0.07
C GLY A 269 -29.35 -2.79 0.29
N VAL A 270 -28.64 -2.40 1.35
CA VAL A 270 -28.34 -1.00 1.68
C VAL A 270 -27.18 -0.48 0.85
N ASP A 271 -27.32 0.72 0.27
CA ASP A 271 -26.27 1.38 -0.48
C ASP A 271 -25.37 2.21 0.43
N TYR A 272 -24.06 2.11 0.20
CA TYR A 272 -23.02 2.98 0.75
C TYR A 272 -22.18 3.56 -0.40
N ASN A 273 -21.86 4.86 -0.32
CA ASN A 273 -20.94 5.52 -1.23
C ASN A 273 -19.52 5.53 -0.63
N VAL A 274 -18.51 5.40 -1.46
CA VAL A 274 -17.11 5.49 -1.05
C VAL A 274 -16.63 6.93 -1.16
N ILE A 275 -15.97 7.42 -0.13
CA ILE A 275 -15.13 8.61 -0.16
C ILE A 275 -13.69 8.13 -0.07
N ALA A 276 -13.02 8.09 -1.20
CA ALA A 276 -11.60 7.71 -1.25
C ALA A 276 -10.73 8.87 -0.76
N SER A 277 -9.98 8.64 0.32
CA SER A 277 -9.07 9.61 0.93
C SER A 277 -7.63 9.45 0.48
N THR A 278 -7.30 8.38 -0.25
CA THR A 278 -5.98 8.10 -0.82
C THR A 278 -5.85 8.60 -2.26
N GLU A 279 -4.61 8.72 -2.75
CA GLU A 279 -4.34 9.29 -4.09
C GLU A 279 -4.70 8.36 -5.25
N LEU A 280 -4.55 7.05 -5.07
CA LEU A 280 -4.78 6.06 -6.14
C LEU A 280 -6.26 5.70 -6.24
N THR A 281 -6.96 6.31 -7.20
CA THR A 281 -8.40 6.15 -7.37
C THR A 281 -8.86 5.83 -8.80
N ASP A 282 -7.95 5.85 -9.76
CA ASP A 282 -8.29 5.68 -11.17
C ASP A 282 -8.88 4.28 -11.45
N GLY A 283 -10.09 4.24 -12.02
CA GLY A 283 -10.81 2.99 -12.29
C GLY A 283 -11.30 2.22 -11.06
N LEU A 284 -11.29 2.88 -9.87
CA LEU A 284 -11.67 2.27 -8.60
C LEU A 284 -12.96 2.84 -7.99
N LEU A 285 -13.47 3.93 -8.54
CA LEU A 285 -14.66 4.60 -8.03
C LEU A 285 -15.84 4.43 -9.00
N LEU A 286 -17.02 4.16 -8.47
CA LEU A 286 -18.27 4.19 -9.20
C LEU A 286 -18.80 5.62 -9.29
N ASP A 287 -19.80 5.87 -10.14
CA ASP A 287 -20.40 7.21 -10.33
C ASP A 287 -20.97 7.83 -9.04
N CYS A 288 -21.35 6.99 -8.09
CA CYS A 288 -21.86 7.43 -6.78
C CYS A 288 -20.73 7.74 -5.76
N ASP A 289 -19.49 7.37 -6.05
CA ASP A 289 -18.35 7.54 -5.15
C ASP A 289 -17.65 8.89 -5.36
N LYS A 290 -16.80 9.29 -4.43
CA LYS A 290 -16.06 10.56 -4.49
C LYS A 290 -14.59 10.36 -4.12
N ARG A 291 -13.73 11.14 -4.75
CA ARG A 291 -12.34 11.33 -4.34
C ARG A 291 -12.25 12.62 -3.51
N CYS A 292 -11.71 12.53 -2.30
CA CYS A 292 -11.54 13.68 -1.40
C CYS A 292 -10.17 13.57 -0.72
N HIS A 293 -9.24 14.48 -1.02
CA HIS A 293 -7.88 14.42 -0.51
C HIS A 293 -7.66 15.13 0.81
N GLY A 294 -8.46 16.11 1.11
CA GLY A 294 -8.26 16.98 2.26
C GLY A 294 -9.43 16.94 3.24
N GLU A 295 -9.17 17.41 4.45
CA GLU A 295 -10.18 17.55 5.50
C GLU A 295 -11.42 18.30 5.03
N GLU A 296 -11.23 19.43 4.32
CA GLU A 296 -12.33 20.30 3.89
C GLU A 296 -13.24 19.61 2.87
N GLU A 297 -12.66 18.82 1.94
CA GLU A 297 -13.41 18.08 0.92
C GLU A 297 -14.21 16.93 1.56
N ILE A 298 -13.61 16.22 2.51
CA ILE A 298 -14.28 15.13 3.23
C ILE A 298 -15.42 15.69 4.10
N GLU A 299 -15.19 16.79 4.84
CA GLU A 299 -16.21 17.46 5.65
C GLU A 299 -17.41 17.90 4.81
N GLU A 300 -17.16 18.53 3.65
CA GLU A 300 -18.24 18.95 2.73
C GLU A 300 -18.98 17.73 2.15
N ALA A 301 -18.27 16.66 1.81
CA ALA A 301 -18.89 15.45 1.27
C ALA A 301 -19.78 14.72 2.29
N LEU A 302 -19.47 14.85 3.58
CA LEU A 302 -20.18 14.21 4.69
C LEU A 302 -21.30 15.04 5.29
N LYS A 303 -21.50 16.30 4.88
CA LYS A 303 -22.42 17.24 5.57
C LYS A 303 -23.85 16.74 5.76
N ASP A 304 -24.36 15.92 4.82
CA ASP A 304 -25.71 15.35 4.83
C ASP A 304 -25.70 13.84 5.15
N ALA A 305 -24.61 13.33 5.70
CA ALA A 305 -24.47 11.91 6.00
C ALA A 305 -25.41 11.44 7.09
N GLU A 306 -26.02 10.26 6.91
CA GLU A 306 -26.83 9.57 7.89
C GLU A 306 -26.01 8.49 8.64
N VAL A 307 -25.18 7.73 7.90
CA VAL A 307 -24.26 6.74 8.47
C VAL A 307 -22.88 6.94 7.87
N ILE A 308 -21.85 6.86 8.70
CA ILE A 308 -20.46 6.98 8.31
C ILE A 308 -19.68 5.81 8.88
N ILE A 309 -18.98 5.07 8.01
CA ILE A 309 -17.99 4.06 8.39
C ILE A 309 -16.62 4.65 8.03
N ALA A 310 -15.77 4.90 9.02
CA ALA A 310 -14.48 5.56 8.77
C ALA A 310 -13.49 5.36 9.93
N ASP A 311 -12.21 5.71 9.66
CA ASP A 311 -11.20 5.84 10.71
C ASP A 311 -11.68 6.84 11.79
N PRO A 312 -11.45 6.57 13.10
CA PRO A 312 -11.88 7.43 14.19
C PRO A 312 -11.46 8.90 14.07
N MET A 313 -10.37 9.20 13.35
CA MET A 313 -9.95 10.59 13.11
C MET A 313 -11.00 11.37 12.32
N VAL A 314 -11.73 10.74 11.42
CA VAL A 314 -12.79 11.39 10.63
C VAL A 314 -13.95 11.88 11.51
N LYS A 315 -14.13 11.32 12.71
CA LYS A 315 -15.18 11.74 13.66
C LYS A 315 -15.08 13.22 14.05
N TYR A 316 -13.87 13.81 14.01
CA TYR A 316 -13.67 15.22 14.33
C TYR A 316 -14.25 16.18 13.29
N ILE A 317 -14.55 15.70 12.09
CA ILE A 317 -15.11 16.47 10.97
C ILE A 317 -16.48 15.97 10.52
N ALA A 318 -16.93 14.84 11.06
CA ALA A 318 -18.25 14.28 10.78
C ALA A 318 -19.39 15.10 11.41
N PRO A 319 -20.56 15.19 10.78
CA PRO A 319 -21.73 15.83 11.38
C PRO A 319 -22.18 15.05 12.62
N GLN A 320 -22.52 15.76 13.71
CA GLN A 320 -22.94 15.14 14.97
C GLN A 320 -24.25 14.33 14.86
N SER A 321 -25.05 14.62 13.84
CA SER A 321 -26.31 13.91 13.57
C SER A 321 -26.11 12.54 12.95
N ALA A 322 -24.94 12.28 12.32
CA ALA A 322 -24.68 11.02 11.66
C ALA A 322 -24.35 9.92 12.68
N ARG A 323 -24.84 8.70 12.40
CA ARG A 323 -24.36 7.50 13.08
C ARG A 323 -22.95 7.20 12.61
N PHE A 324 -21.98 7.19 13.52
CA PHE A 324 -20.58 6.92 13.21
C PHE A 324 -20.19 5.51 13.64
N ILE A 325 -19.63 4.73 12.70
CA ILE A 325 -19.11 3.39 12.93
C ILE A 325 -17.59 3.46 12.71
N GLU A 326 -16.83 3.13 13.74
CA GLU A 326 -15.39 3.23 13.71
C GLU A 326 -14.77 2.07 12.92
N LEU A 327 -13.94 2.41 11.93
CA LEU A 327 -13.13 1.50 11.14
C LEU A 327 -11.68 2.00 11.17
N PRO A 328 -10.95 1.74 12.26
CA PRO A 328 -9.58 2.20 12.40
C PRO A 328 -8.67 1.63 11.31
N HIS A 329 -7.80 2.47 10.78
CA HIS A 329 -6.87 2.12 9.72
C HIS A 329 -5.46 2.64 10.05
N PHE A 330 -4.44 1.78 9.97
CA PHE A 330 -3.10 2.14 10.43
C PHE A 330 -2.50 3.31 9.63
N ALA A 331 -2.60 3.29 8.31
CA ALA A 331 -2.05 4.36 7.48
C ALA A 331 -2.76 5.71 7.65
N MET A 332 -3.98 5.74 8.23
CA MET A 332 -4.75 6.97 8.44
C MET A 332 -4.50 7.58 9.82
N SER A 333 -4.59 6.79 10.88
CA SER A 333 -4.46 7.27 12.27
C SER A 333 -3.17 6.84 12.97
N GLY A 334 -2.30 6.11 12.28
CA GLY A 334 -1.06 5.61 12.84
C GLY A 334 -1.32 4.67 14.04
N ARG A 335 -0.55 4.82 15.09
CA ARG A 335 -0.61 3.94 16.27
C ARG A 335 -1.75 4.22 17.23
N LEU A 336 -2.47 5.33 17.05
CA LEU A 336 -3.50 5.77 18.02
C LEU A 336 -4.54 4.68 18.29
N PHE A 337 -4.99 3.98 17.25
CA PHE A 337 -6.03 2.96 17.33
C PHE A 337 -5.53 1.55 16.98
N ARG A 338 -4.22 1.30 16.98
CA ARG A 338 -3.61 0.03 16.54
C ARG A 338 -4.29 -1.22 17.13
N LYS A 339 -4.68 -1.18 18.40
CA LYS A 339 -5.30 -2.33 19.09
C LYS A 339 -6.78 -2.55 18.72
N GLN A 340 -7.37 -1.63 17.99
CA GLN A 340 -8.78 -1.64 17.61
C GLN A 340 -8.96 -1.89 16.12
N ILE A 341 -7.85 -1.99 15.35
CA ILE A 341 -7.90 -2.27 13.91
C ILE A 341 -8.45 -3.68 13.73
N PRO A 342 -9.59 -3.83 13.03
CA PRO A 342 -10.18 -5.13 12.84
C PRO A 342 -9.43 -5.96 11.79
N ASN A 343 -9.68 -7.26 11.76
CA ASN A 343 -9.23 -8.11 10.69
C ASN A 343 -10.09 -7.90 9.44
N LEU A 344 -9.60 -7.10 8.48
CA LEU A 344 -10.31 -6.79 7.22
C LEU A 344 -10.58 -8.03 6.35
N MET A 345 -9.97 -9.17 6.64
CA MET A 345 -10.23 -10.43 5.94
C MET A 345 -11.43 -11.18 6.50
N ASN A 346 -11.99 -10.74 7.63
CA ASN A 346 -13.20 -11.33 8.23
C ASN A 346 -14.37 -10.33 8.15
N PRO A 347 -15.29 -10.46 7.17
CA PRO A 347 -16.40 -9.53 7.00
C PRO A 347 -17.40 -9.55 8.17
N GLU A 348 -17.49 -10.64 8.93
CA GLU A 348 -18.40 -10.73 10.06
C GLU A 348 -18.07 -9.73 11.17
N GLU A 349 -16.78 -9.33 11.30
CA GLU A 349 -16.37 -8.32 12.27
C GLU A 349 -16.94 -6.92 11.95
N TYR A 350 -17.37 -6.67 10.69
CA TYR A 350 -17.90 -5.36 10.27
C TYR A 350 -19.41 -5.26 10.34
N ILE A 351 -20.12 -6.36 10.09
CA ILE A 351 -21.58 -6.33 9.89
C ILE A 351 -22.33 -6.28 11.20
N HIS A 352 -21.79 -6.82 12.28
CA HIS A 352 -22.45 -6.77 13.60
C HIS A 352 -22.60 -5.37 14.19
N GLY A 353 -22.03 -4.34 13.56
CA GLY A 353 -22.18 -2.92 13.91
C GLY A 353 -23.04 -2.10 12.93
N THR A 354 -23.39 -2.64 11.77
CA THR A 354 -24.22 -1.97 10.76
C THR A 354 -25.66 -2.41 10.89
#